data_c8fc001b97640159402ecc1ff32710a7
#
_entry.id   c8fc001b97640159402ecc1ff32710a7
#
_cell.length_a   1.000
_cell.length_b   1.000
_cell.length_c   1.000
_cell.angle_alpha   90.00
_cell.angle_beta   90.00
_cell.angle_gamma   90.00
#
_symmetry.space_group_name_H-M   'P 1'
#
loop_
_entity.id
_entity.type
_entity.pdbx_description
1 polymer ?
#
loop_
_entity_poly.entity_id
_entity_poly.type
_entity_poly.pdbx_seq_one_letter_code
_entity_poly.pdbx_strand_id
1 'polypeptide(L)'
;MTKQKQSLLTLYKASAGSGKTFTLAVRYIAMVVREPSDYRHILAVTFTNKATAEMKQRILSQLYGIGNGLPESSSYLEKVKEFLPDNFSDNSIKVNALKALNFILNDYSHFRIETIDSFFQRVLNGLARELQLGSGLALELASLHQFTTPIFTPIDTSIVEVHHYNP
;
A
#
# COMPACT_ATOMS: atom_id res chain seq x y z
N MET A 1 0.04 10.87 30.49
CA MET A 1 -0.25 10.62 29.06
C MET A 1 0.92 9.85 28.47
N THR A 2 0.80 8.55 28.38
CA THR A 2 1.86 7.68 27.88
C THR A 2 1.84 7.75 26.37
N LYS A 3 2.84 8.39 25.73
CA LYS A 3 3.05 8.32 24.28
C LYS A 3 3.27 6.85 23.94
N GLN A 4 2.28 6.21 23.32
CA GLN A 4 2.44 4.89 22.72
C GLN A 4 3.53 5.02 21.65
N LYS A 5 4.67 4.37 21.91
CA LYS A 5 5.79 4.32 20.98
C LYS A 5 5.32 3.54 19.75
N GLN A 6 4.95 4.26 18.68
CA GLN A 6 4.59 3.63 17.42
C GLN A 6 5.79 2.84 16.92
N SER A 7 5.62 1.55 16.71
CA SER A 7 6.65 0.71 16.11
C SER A 7 6.87 1.17 14.67
N LEU A 8 8.11 1.49 14.32
CA LEU A 8 8.50 1.88 12.95
C LEU A 8 8.39 0.72 11.95
N LEU A 9 8.33 -0.51 12.44
CA LEU A 9 8.25 -1.71 11.63
C LEU A 9 7.27 -2.70 12.27
N THR A 10 6.32 -3.17 11.48
CA THR A 10 5.42 -4.25 11.86
C THR A 10 5.59 -5.42 10.88
N LEU A 11 5.92 -6.60 11.40
CA LEU A 11 6.11 -7.81 10.62
C LEU A 11 4.96 -8.79 10.84
N TYR A 12 4.24 -9.12 9.77
CA TYR A 12 3.19 -10.15 9.76
C TYR A 12 3.72 -11.44 9.14
N LYS A 13 3.84 -12.49 9.94
CA LYS A 13 4.12 -13.84 9.44
C LYS A 13 2.81 -14.52 9.07
N ALA A 14 2.69 -14.95 7.84
CA ALA A 14 1.47 -15.56 7.35
C ALA A 14 1.77 -16.55 6.21
N SER A 15 1.22 -17.76 6.30
CA SER A 15 1.32 -18.79 5.25
C SER A 15 0.51 -18.44 3.99
N ALA A 16 0.73 -19.16 2.90
CA ALA A 16 -0.07 -19.00 1.69
C ALA A 16 -1.57 -19.22 2.00
N GLY A 17 -2.45 -18.36 1.47
CA GLY A 17 -3.89 -18.42 1.72
C GLY A 17 -4.37 -17.82 3.04
N SER A 18 -3.49 -17.33 3.92
CA SER A 18 -3.82 -16.84 5.26
C SER A 18 -4.41 -15.41 5.31
N GLY A 19 -4.88 -14.86 4.20
CA GLY A 19 -5.48 -13.52 4.18
C GLY A 19 -4.50 -12.35 4.16
N LYS A 20 -3.22 -12.55 3.80
CA LYS A 20 -2.22 -11.48 3.73
C LYS A 20 -2.68 -10.25 2.94
N THR A 21 -3.20 -10.48 1.74
CA THR A 21 -3.72 -9.41 0.87
C THR A 21 -4.92 -8.70 1.49
N PHE A 22 -5.76 -9.43 2.23
CA PHE A 22 -6.87 -8.86 2.99
C PHE A 22 -6.34 -7.93 4.08
N THR A 23 -5.41 -8.40 4.91
CA THR A 23 -4.82 -7.61 6.01
C THR A 23 -4.15 -6.34 5.50
N LEU A 24 -3.38 -6.45 4.40
CA LEU A 24 -2.71 -5.29 3.79
C LEU A 24 -3.72 -4.28 3.25
N ALA A 25 -4.79 -4.74 2.59
CA ALA A 25 -5.86 -3.86 2.11
C ALA A 25 -6.60 -3.17 3.27
N VAL A 26 -6.92 -3.88 4.35
CA VAL A 26 -7.53 -3.32 5.56
C VAL A 26 -6.65 -2.20 6.15
N ARG A 27 -5.34 -2.46 6.27
CA ARG A 27 -4.38 -1.47 6.77
C ARG A 27 -4.32 -0.22 5.90
N TYR A 28 -4.22 -0.41 4.58
CA TYR A 28 -4.23 0.70 3.63
C TYR A 28 -5.50 1.54 3.79
N ILE A 29 -6.67 0.87 3.80
CA ILE A 29 -7.97 1.53 3.96
C ILE A 29 -8.05 2.28 5.29
N ALA A 30 -7.59 1.68 6.39
CA ALA A 30 -7.59 2.33 7.70
C ALA A 30 -6.75 3.62 7.71
N MET A 31 -5.57 3.61 7.05
CA MET A 31 -4.73 4.81 6.94
C MET A 31 -5.44 5.93 6.17
N VAL A 32 -6.00 5.65 4.99
CA VAL A 32 -6.67 6.68 4.19
C VAL A 32 -8.04 7.08 4.71
N VAL A 33 -8.71 6.26 5.51
CA VAL A 33 -9.93 6.63 6.22
C VAL A 33 -9.60 7.54 7.40
N ARG A 34 -8.48 7.31 8.07
CA ARG A 34 -8.01 8.20 9.14
C ARG A 34 -7.66 9.57 8.60
N GLU A 35 -6.91 9.64 7.53
CA GLU A 35 -6.55 10.88 6.83
C GLU A 35 -6.61 10.67 5.31
N PRO A 36 -7.66 11.13 4.63
CA PRO A 36 -7.86 10.89 3.20
C PRO A 36 -6.75 11.38 2.27
N SER A 37 -5.99 12.39 2.67
CA SER A 37 -4.86 12.93 1.90
C SER A 37 -3.60 12.06 1.96
N ASP A 38 -3.51 11.15 2.94
CA ASP A 38 -2.32 10.33 3.18
C ASP A 38 -2.03 9.31 2.08
N TYR A 39 -2.99 9.01 1.16
CA TYR A 39 -2.75 8.09 0.05
C TYR A 39 -1.50 8.45 -0.77
N ARG A 40 -1.12 9.72 -0.81
CA ARG A 40 0.07 10.22 -1.51
C ARG A 40 1.38 9.81 -0.83
N HIS A 41 1.32 9.55 0.46
CA HIS A 41 2.47 9.21 1.31
C HIS A 41 2.56 7.71 1.61
N ILE A 42 1.61 6.91 1.10
CA ILE A 42 1.59 5.46 1.29
C ILE A 42 2.16 4.79 0.04
N LEU A 43 3.12 3.91 0.25
CA LEU A 43 3.63 3.00 -0.77
C LEU A 43 3.31 1.57 -0.36
N ALA A 44 2.61 0.84 -1.21
CA ALA A 44 2.44 -0.59 -1.07
C ALA A 44 3.21 -1.32 -2.19
N VAL A 45 3.95 -2.36 -1.85
CA VAL A 45 4.71 -3.14 -2.82
C VAL A 45 4.23 -4.59 -2.85
N THR A 46 4.22 -5.16 -4.05
CA THR A 46 3.82 -6.55 -4.30
C THR A 46 4.87 -7.25 -5.17
N PHE A 47 4.77 -8.57 -5.32
CA PHE A 47 5.71 -9.33 -6.15
C PHE A 47 5.32 -9.35 -7.62
N THR A 48 4.04 -9.25 -7.96
CA THR A 48 3.56 -9.42 -9.35
C THR A 48 2.62 -8.32 -9.77
N ASN A 49 2.60 -8.02 -11.07
CA ASN A 49 1.66 -7.07 -11.65
C ASN A 49 0.19 -7.47 -11.41
N LYS A 50 -0.09 -8.78 -11.43
CA LYS A 50 -1.43 -9.30 -11.09
C LYS A 50 -1.82 -8.96 -9.66
N ALA A 51 -0.94 -9.21 -8.69
CA ALA A 51 -1.19 -8.87 -7.28
C ALA A 51 -1.36 -7.35 -7.08
N THR A 52 -0.58 -6.54 -7.80
CA THR A 52 -0.73 -5.08 -7.81
C THR A 52 -2.13 -4.65 -8.28
N ALA A 53 -2.58 -5.20 -9.42
CA ALA A 53 -3.90 -4.87 -9.99
C ALA A 53 -5.04 -5.31 -9.06
N GLU A 54 -4.97 -6.52 -8.53
CA GLU A 54 -5.95 -7.05 -7.58
C GLU A 54 -6.01 -6.21 -6.30
N MET A 55 -4.87 -5.78 -5.79
CA MET A 55 -4.79 -4.94 -4.59
C MET A 55 -5.42 -3.56 -4.83
N LYS A 56 -5.09 -2.91 -5.95
CA LYS A 56 -5.70 -1.62 -6.33
C LYS A 56 -7.22 -1.74 -6.46
N GLN A 57 -7.69 -2.72 -7.21
CA GLN A 57 -9.12 -2.95 -7.39
C GLN A 57 -9.81 -3.20 -6.05
N ARG A 58 -9.22 -4.01 -5.19
CA ARG A 58 -9.77 -4.35 -3.87
C ARG A 58 -9.90 -3.12 -2.98
N ILE A 59 -8.87 -2.29 -2.88
CA ILE A 59 -8.92 -1.06 -2.08
C ILE A 59 -10.00 -0.12 -2.59
N LEU A 60 -10.06 0.14 -3.90
CA LEU A 60 -11.05 1.05 -4.47
C LEU A 60 -12.48 0.55 -4.27
N SER A 61 -12.73 -0.74 -4.52
CA SER A 61 -14.07 -1.33 -4.32
C SER A 61 -14.50 -1.32 -2.86
N GLN A 62 -13.55 -1.56 -1.92
CA GLN A 62 -13.88 -1.52 -0.50
C GLN A 62 -14.09 -0.09 0.03
N LEU A 63 -13.32 0.89 -0.44
CA LEU A 63 -13.59 2.31 -0.11
C LEU A 63 -14.98 2.73 -0.59
N TYR A 64 -15.36 2.32 -1.79
CA TYR A 64 -16.70 2.56 -2.33
C TYR A 64 -17.78 1.87 -1.48
N GLY A 65 -17.58 0.58 -1.16
CA GLY A 65 -18.55 -0.21 -0.41
C GLY A 65 -18.72 0.28 1.04
N ILE A 66 -17.64 0.61 1.74
CA ILE A 66 -17.67 1.19 3.08
C ILE A 66 -18.38 2.54 3.06
N GLY A 67 -18.03 3.39 2.09
CA GLY A 67 -18.62 4.73 1.96
C GLY A 67 -20.12 4.72 1.72
N ASN A 68 -20.60 3.74 0.93
CA ASN A 68 -22.02 3.57 0.61
C ASN A 68 -22.76 2.62 1.58
N GLY A 69 -22.05 2.02 2.55
CA GLY A 69 -22.64 1.09 3.52
C GLY A 69 -23.10 -0.22 2.91
N LEU A 70 -22.40 -0.72 1.88
CA LEU A 70 -22.73 -1.98 1.23
C LEU A 70 -22.44 -3.17 2.12
N PRO A 71 -23.35 -4.19 2.20
CA PRO A 71 -23.18 -5.35 3.05
C PRO A 71 -21.90 -6.16 2.78
N GLU A 72 -21.44 -6.21 1.51
CA GLU A 72 -20.26 -6.94 1.09
C GLU A 72 -18.96 -6.35 1.70
N SER A 73 -19.00 -5.11 2.15
CA SER A 73 -17.86 -4.43 2.76
C SER A 73 -17.89 -4.45 4.30
N SER A 74 -18.87 -5.10 4.92
CA SER A 74 -19.03 -5.13 6.39
C SER A 74 -17.82 -5.74 7.09
N SER A 75 -17.28 -6.85 6.58
CA SER A 75 -16.08 -7.49 7.14
C SER A 75 -14.83 -6.60 7.08
N TYR A 76 -14.71 -5.79 6.03
CA TYR A 76 -13.65 -4.79 5.92
C TYR A 76 -13.87 -3.64 6.89
N LEU A 77 -15.10 -3.15 7.00
CA LEU A 77 -15.45 -2.07 7.92
C LEU A 77 -15.12 -2.43 9.37
N GLU A 78 -15.51 -3.64 9.81
CA GLU A 78 -15.19 -4.12 11.16
C GLU A 78 -13.68 -4.17 11.41
N LYS A 79 -12.92 -4.71 10.47
CA LYS A 79 -11.47 -4.79 10.59
C LYS A 79 -10.78 -3.43 10.49
N VAL A 80 -11.29 -2.52 9.70
CA VAL A 80 -10.78 -1.13 9.62
C VAL A 80 -10.97 -0.41 10.95
N LYS A 81 -12.12 -0.60 11.62
CA LYS A 81 -12.38 -0.02 12.95
C LYS A 81 -11.34 -0.43 13.98
N GLU A 82 -10.81 -1.65 13.94
CA GLU A 82 -9.76 -2.11 14.87
C GLU A 82 -8.46 -1.28 14.80
N PHE A 83 -8.23 -0.60 13.66
CA PHE A 83 -7.05 0.24 13.43
C PHE A 83 -7.29 1.74 13.55
N LEU A 84 -8.54 2.14 13.77
CA LEU A 84 -8.91 3.53 13.94
C LEU A 84 -8.99 3.90 15.43
N PRO A 85 -8.76 5.15 15.79
CA PRO A 85 -9.02 5.64 17.15
C PRO A 85 -10.50 5.50 17.53
N ASP A 86 -10.79 5.31 18.83
CA ASP A 86 -12.15 5.11 19.36
C ASP A 86 -13.13 6.27 19.08
N ASN A 87 -12.61 7.44 18.74
CA ASN A 87 -13.41 8.62 18.44
C ASN A 87 -13.95 8.65 16.99
N PHE A 88 -13.64 7.65 16.17
CA PHE A 88 -14.17 7.56 14.80
C PHE A 88 -15.58 6.97 14.81
N SER A 89 -16.57 7.78 14.47
CA SER A 89 -17.94 7.29 14.27
C SER A 89 -18.08 6.60 12.91
N ASP A 90 -19.05 5.69 12.80
CA ASP A 90 -19.36 5.02 11.53
C ASP A 90 -19.64 6.00 10.39
N ASN A 91 -20.30 7.11 10.70
CA ASN A 91 -20.55 8.15 9.72
C ASN A 91 -19.26 8.84 9.25
N SER A 92 -18.33 9.12 10.16
CA SER A 92 -17.02 9.68 9.82
C SER A 92 -16.22 8.73 8.93
N ILE A 93 -16.25 7.42 9.23
CA ILE A 93 -15.60 6.39 8.42
C ILE A 93 -16.15 6.38 6.99
N LYS A 94 -17.49 6.40 6.83
CA LYS A 94 -18.15 6.43 5.52
C LYS A 94 -17.79 7.67 4.71
N VAL A 95 -17.89 8.83 5.32
CA VAL A 95 -17.55 10.11 4.68
C VAL A 95 -16.08 10.14 4.25
N ASN A 96 -15.17 9.72 5.13
CA ASN A 96 -13.74 9.69 4.81
C ASN A 96 -13.40 8.64 3.76
N ALA A 97 -14.06 7.50 3.74
CA ALA A 97 -13.87 6.49 2.70
C ALA A 97 -14.24 7.02 1.30
N LEU A 98 -15.37 7.72 1.16
CA LEU A 98 -15.76 8.37 -0.11
C LEU A 98 -14.81 9.51 -0.48
N LYS A 99 -14.36 10.28 0.51
CA LYS A 99 -13.39 11.36 0.29
C LYS A 99 -12.05 10.83 -0.20
N ALA A 100 -11.54 9.77 0.44
CA ALA A 100 -10.30 9.10 0.02
C ALA A 100 -10.44 8.51 -1.39
N LEU A 101 -11.55 7.84 -1.68
CA LEU A 101 -11.84 7.32 -3.02
C LEU A 101 -11.82 8.44 -4.07
N ASN A 102 -12.49 9.55 -3.80
CA ASN A 102 -12.54 10.69 -4.72
C ASN A 102 -11.14 11.29 -4.93
N PHE A 103 -10.34 11.45 -3.89
CA PHE A 103 -8.97 11.94 -4.01
C PHE A 103 -8.11 11.01 -4.85
N ILE A 104 -8.16 9.71 -4.61
CA ILE A 104 -7.41 8.70 -5.36
C ILE A 104 -7.81 8.72 -6.84
N LEU A 105 -9.11 8.78 -7.15
CA LEU A 105 -9.58 8.76 -8.54
C LEU A 105 -9.21 10.02 -9.32
N ASN A 106 -9.18 11.18 -8.66
CA ASN A 106 -8.78 12.44 -9.30
C ASN A 106 -7.26 12.61 -9.44
N ASP A 107 -6.48 11.87 -8.66
CA ASP A 107 -5.01 11.95 -8.68
C ASP A 107 -4.38 10.55 -8.58
N TYR A 108 -4.78 9.70 -9.53
CA TYR A 108 -4.45 8.27 -9.55
C TYR A 108 -2.94 7.98 -9.63
N SER A 109 -2.15 8.91 -10.15
CA SER A 109 -0.70 8.78 -10.27
C SER A 109 0.00 8.66 -8.91
N HIS A 110 -0.58 9.22 -7.86
CA HIS A 110 -0.08 9.13 -6.49
C HIS A 110 -0.64 7.94 -5.69
N PHE A 111 -1.55 7.16 -6.29
CA PHE A 111 -2.01 5.90 -5.69
C PHE A 111 -0.98 4.80 -5.94
N ARG A 112 0.04 4.78 -5.08
CA ARG A 112 1.28 4.03 -5.28
C ARG A 112 1.20 2.62 -4.72
N ILE A 113 0.66 1.72 -5.53
CA ILE A 113 0.75 0.27 -5.33
C ILE A 113 1.48 -0.26 -6.56
N GLU A 114 2.64 -0.86 -6.37
CA GLU A 114 3.54 -1.24 -7.46
C GLU A 114 4.30 -2.53 -7.13
N THR A 115 4.97 -3.11 -8.11
CA THR A 115 5.85 -4.25 -7.84
C THR A 115 7.16 -3.79 -7.20
N ILE A 116 7.80 -4.69 -6.46
CA ILE A 116 9.13 -4.45 -5.89
C ILE A 116 10.11 -4.01 -6.99
N ASP A 117 10.08 -4.66 -8.15
CA ASP A 117 10.94 -4.34 -9.29
C ASP A 117 10.70 -2.92 -9.80
N SER A 118 9.44 -2.53 -9.98
CA SER A 118 9.08 -1.17 -10.42
C SER A 118 9.53 -0.11 -9.42
N PHE A 119 9.44 -0.41 -8.13
CA PHE A 119 9.94 0.47 -7.08
C PHE A 119 11.45 0.67 -7.19
N PHE A 120 12.22 -0.42 -7.26
CA PHE A 120 13.68 -0.33 -7.38
C PHE A 120 14.12 0.36 -8.67
N GLN A 121 13.49 0.05 -9.81
CA GLN A 121 13.79 0.75 -11.07
C GLN A 121 13.58 2.26 -10.95
N ARG A 122 12.51 2.69 -10.29
CA ARG A 122 12.27 4.11 -10.10
C ARG A 122 13.31 4.75 -9.18
N VAL A 123 13.72 4.10 -8.10
CA VAL A 123 14.78 4.58 -7.21
C VAL A 123 16.11 4.69 -7.97
N LEU A 124 16.49 3.67 -8.71
CA LEU A 124 17.71 3.65 -9.52
C LEU A 124 17.70 4.75 -10.59
N ASN A 125 16.58 4.94 -11.28
CA ASN A 125 16.44 6.03 -12.27
C ASN A 125 16.50 7.42 -11.64
N GLY A 126 16.02 7.56 -10.40
CA GLY A 126 16.17 8.79 -9.62
C GLY A 126 17.62 9.09 -9.29
N LEU A 127 18.32 8.11 -8.73
CA LEU A 127 19.74 8.22 -8.38
C LEU A 127 20.62 8.48 -9.61
N ALA A 128 20.38 7.78 -10.72
CA ALA A 128 21.13 7.99 -11.96
C ALA A 128 21.02 9.44 -12.48
N ARG A 129 19.84 10.04 -12.34
CA ARG A 129 19.62 11.45 -12.71
C ARG A 129 20.35 12.42 -11.77
N GLU A 130 20.28 12.18 -10.46
CA GLU A 130 20.97 13.02 -9.47
C GLU A 130 22.49 12.95 -9.61
N LEU A 131 23.03 11.77 -9.92
CA LEU A 131 24.45 11.54 -10.13
C LEU A 131 24.93 11.95 -11.54
N GLN A 132 24.03 12.48 -12.39
CA GLN A 132 24.31 12.86 -13.78
C GLN A 132 24.97 11.72 -14.61
N LEU A 133 24.65 10.46 -14.23
CA LEU A 133 25.13 9.30 -14.96
C LEU A 133 24.45 9.27 -16.34
N GLY A 134 25.25 9.17 -17.39
CA GLY A 134 24.73 9.15 -18.77
C GLY A 134 23.72 8.02 -18.96
N SER A 135 22.80 8.21 -19.92
CA SER A 135 21.69 7.29 -20.23
C SER A 135 22.08 5.82 -20.46
N GLY A 136 23.35 5.56 -20.81
CA GLY A 136 23.88 4.22 -20.98
C GLY A 136 23.96 3.40 -19.71
N LEU A 137 24.36 4.01 -18.58
CA LEU A 137 24.48 3.28 -17.30
C LEU A 137 23.11 2.97 -16.68
N ALA A 138 22.12 3.84 -16.86
CA ALA A 138 20.76 3.61 -16.41
C ALA A 138 20.11 2.42 -17.16
N LEU A 139 20.42 2.27 -18.46
CA LEU A 139 19.99 1.13 -19.28
C LEU A 139 20.70 -0.17 -18.88
N GLU A 140 22.01 -0.13 -18.58
CA GLU A 140 22.74 -1.32 -18.11
C GLU A 140 22.27 -1.80 -16.75
N LEU A 141 22.02 -0.88 -15.79
CA LEU A 141 21.45 -1.24 -14.49
C LEU A 141 20.04 -1.83 -14.61
N ALA A 142 19.23 -1.33 -15.55
CA ALA A 142 17.92 -1.89 -15.85
C ALA A 142 18.01 -3.26 -16.53
N SER A 143 19.02 -3.49 -17.39
CA SER A 143 19.21 -4.78 -18.08
C SER A 143 19.81 -5.86 -17.18
N LEU A 144 20.66 -5.51 -16.22
CA LEU A 144 21.19 -6.44 -15.22
C LEU A 144 20.05 -7.10 -14.40
N HIS A 145 18.94 -6.40 -14.23
CA HIS A 145 17.78 -6.94 -13.53
C HIS A 145 17.05 -8.04 -14.33
N GLN A 146 17.18 -8.06 -15.66
CA GLN A 146 16.61 -9.13 -16.51
C GLN A 146 17.38 -10.46 -16.41
N PHE A 147 18.62 -10.44 -15.92
CA PHE A 147 19.46 -11.64 -15.79
C PHE A 147 19.46 -12.24 -14.38
N THR A 148 18.89 -11.58 -13.40
CA THR A 148 18.59 -12.18 -12.11
C THR A 148 17.29 -12.98 -12.22
N THR A 149 17.39 -14.18 -12.86
CA THR A 149 16.39 -15.24 -12.61
C THR A 149 16.27 -15.39 -11.10
N PRO A 150 15.06 -15.40 -10.56
CA PRO A 150 14.88 -15.45 -9.11
C PRO A 150 15.42 -16.79 -8.59
N ILE A 151 16.62 -16.80 -8.03
CA ILE A 151 17.06 -17.83 -7.09
C ILE A 151 16.35 -17.56 -5.77
N PHE A 152 15.06 -17.31 -5.84
CA PHE A 152 14.20 -17.26 -4.67
C PHE A 152 13.38 -18.54 -4.66
N THR A 153 13.84 -19.53 -3.90
CA THR A 153 12.91 -20.46 -3.26
C THR A 153 11.77 -19.64 -2.64
N PRO A 154 10.52 -20.13 -2.65
CA PRO A 154 9.41 -19.40 -2.07
C PRO A 154 9.67 -19.21 -0.57
N ILE A 155 10.33 -18.12 -0.23
CA ILE A 155 10.43 -17.66 1.14
C ILE A 155 9.01 -17.25 1.53
N ASP A 156 8.56 -17.83 2.61
CA ASP A 156 7.31 -17.53 3.30
C ASP A 156 7.05 -16.04 3.25
N THR A 157 5.99 -15.63 2.53
CA THR A 157 5.77 -14.25 2.11
C THR A 157 5.43 -13.40 3.33
N SER A 158 6.43 -12.77 3.91
CA SER A 158 6.24 -11.80 5.00
C SER A 158 5.77 -10.47 4.42
N ILE A 159 4.72 -9.90 4.99
CA ILE A 159 4.28 -8.55 4.66
C ILE A 159 5.12 -7.60 5.51
N VAL A 160 5.86 -6.71 4.85
CA VAL A 160 6.57 -5.61 5.52
C VAL A 160 5.70 -4.37 5.37
N GLU A 161 5.22 -3.86 6.49
CA GLU A 161 4.52 -2.58 6.55
C GLU A 161 5.53 -1.51 6.97
N VAL A 162 5.75 -0.53 6.10
CA VAL A 162 6.55 0.65 6.43
C VAL A 162 5.60 1.74 6.89
N HIS A 163 5.70 2.14 8.15
CA HIS A 163 4.92 3.24 8.69
C HIS A 163 5.36 4.57 8.09
N HIS A 164 4.38 5.43 7.90
CA HIS A 164 4.54 6.82 7.46
C HIS A 164 5.56 7.55 8.36
N TYR A 165 6.62 8.05 7.76
CA TYR A 165 7.51 9.02 8.38
C TYR A 165 6.94 10.42 8.10
N ASN A 166 6.45 11.07 9.12
CA ASN A 166 6.15 12.50 9.09
C ASN A 166 7.36 13.21 9.72
N PRO A 167 8.15 14.00 8.95
CA PRO A 167 9.27 14.75 9.47
C PRO A 167 8.88 15.82 10.49
#